data_1c0992c13d645fa781fdda7f83a622ee
#
_entry.id   1c0992c13d645fa781fdda7f83a622ee
#
_cell.length_a   1.000
_cell.length_b   1.000
_cell.length_c   1.000
_cell.angle_alpha   90.00
_cell.angle_beta   90.00
_cell.angle_gamma   90.00
#
_symmetry.space_group_name_H-M   'P 1'
#
loop_
_entity.id
_entity.type
_entity.pdbx_description
1 polymer ?
#
loop_
_entity_poly.entity_id
_entity_poly.type
_entity_poly.pdbx_seq_one_letter_code
_entity_poly.pdbx_strand_id
1 'polypeptide(L)'
;MRVSFLHTVESNKRLFDDTAKRLGLAEVDLRHELRPELREAVQRAGTMPADVKEEATRRLLALAADADVVILTCATLGAAADNIEHPPVPIVRADVALAVEANRIGGKITVLCAVESTVDPNRKLFAQHASDKTVSIDVVLVERAWALFSSGNADDARECYALVATAANRAFDAGANVVVYAHPWMAAALDLANDDRRPLDSAHAALRTVMQTTGKSA
;
A
#
# COMPACT_ATOMS: atom_id res chain seq x y z
N MET A 1 10.37 20.06 -3.12
CA MET A 1 10.09 18.69 -3.65
C MET A 1 8.59 18.53 -3.74
N ARG A 2 8.13 18.04 -4.89
CA ARG A 2 6.72 17.74 -5.13
C ARG A 2 6.53 16.23 -5.29
N VAL A 3 5.61 15.65 -4.52
CA VAL A 3 5.22 14.25 -4.60
C VAL A 3 3.75 14.18 -5.05
N SER A 4 3.50 13.53 -6.17
CA SER A 4 2.15 13.35 -6.68
C SER A 4 1.67 11.92 -6.44
N PHE A 5 0.39 11.76 -6.13
CA PHE A 5 -0.20 10.47 -5.80
C PHE A 5 -1.34 10.13 -6.76
N LEU A 6 -1.41 8.86 -7.17
CA LEU A 6 -2.59 8.28 -7.81
C LEU A 6 -3.28 7.34 -6.82
N HIS A 7 -4.46 7.73 -6.37
CA HIS A 7 -5.30 6.98 -5.44
C HIS A 7 -6.53 6.39 -6.12
N THR A 8 -7.09 5.35 -5.54
CA THR A 8 -8.39 4.78 -5.88
C THR A 8 -9.32 4.67 -4.66
N VAL A 9 -8.86 5.12 -3.49
CA VAL A 9 -9.62 5.17 -2.23
C VAL A 9 -9.40 6.54 -1.61
N GLU A 10 -10.49 7.25 -1.29
CA GLU A 10 -10.46 8.64 -0.81
C GLU A 10 -9.67 8.80 0.52
N SER A 11 -9.87 7.88 1.47
CA SER A 11 -9.21 7.94 2.77
C SER A 11 -7.69 7.87 2.71
N ASN A 12 -7.13 7.38 1.59
CA ASN A 12 -5.68 7.33 1.40
C ASN A 12 -5.05 8.72 1.34
N LYS A 13 -5.75 9.75 0.85
CA LYS A 13 -5.23 11.13 0.83
C LYS A 13 -4.80 11.56 2.23
N ARG A 14 -5.75 11.55 3.16
CA ARG A 14 -5.47 11.93 4.55
C ARG A 14 -4.41 11.04 5.21
N LEU A 15 -4.45 9.72 4.93
CA LEU A 15 -3.46 8.79 5.45
C LEU A 15 -2.03 9.18 5.04
N PHE A 16 -1.81 9.46 3.75
CA PHE A 16 -0.50 9.84 3.25
C PHE A 16 -0.06 11.21 3.74
N ASP A 17 -0.97 12.20 3.86
CA ASP A 17 -0.70 13.51 4.45
C ASP A 17 -0.24 13.38 5.91
N ASP A 18 -0.97 12.62 6.72
CA ASP A 18 -0.67 12.45 8.14
C ASP A 18 0.63 11.65 8.32
N THR A 19 0.88 10.66 7.47
CA THR A 19 2.14 9.90 7.49
C THR A 19 3.33 10.77 7.08
N ALA A 20 3.19 11.60 6.05
CA ALA A 20 4.23 12.54 5.62
C ALA A 20 4.60 13.52 6.74
N LYS A 21 3.62 14.07 7.46
CA LYS A 21 3.86 14.93 8.64
C LYS A 21 4.63 14.19 9.73
N ARG A 22 4.25 12.94 10.05
CA ARG A 22 4.94 12.11 11.06
C ARG A 22 6.39 11.80 10.68
N LEU A 23 6.68 11.72 9.38
CA LEU A 23 8.02 11.50 8.83
C LEU A 23 8.84 12.79 8.62
N GLY A 24 8.34 13.95 9.08
CA GLY A 24 9.05 15.22 8.93
C GLY A 24 9.00 15.80 7.51
N LEU A 25 8.08 15.35 6.66
CA LEU A 25 7.91 15.81 5.28
C LEU A 25 6.88 16.96 5.15
N ALA A 26 6.67 17.76 6.22
CA ALA A 26 5.67 18.83 6.23
C ALA A 26 5.88 19.91 5.15
N GLU A 27 7.13 20.12 4.71
CA GLU A 27 7.50 21.10 3.68
C GLU A 27 7.44 20.53 2.24
N VAL A 28 6.97 19.30 2.06
CA VAL A 28 6.83 18.66 0.75
C VAL A 28 5.46 19.01 0.16
N ASP A 29 5.45 19.46 -1.11
CA ASP A 29 4.21 19.70 -1.86
C ASP A 29 3.58 18.35 -2.24
N LEU A 30 2.52 17.94 -1.53
CA LEU A 30 1.79 16.71 -1.76
C LEU A 30 0.57 16.98 -2.64
N ARG A 31 0.46 16.30 -3.76
CA ARG A 31 -0.64 16.43 -4.71
C ARG A 31 -1.35 15.10 -4.93
N HIS A 32 -2.66 15.07 -4.77
CA HIS A 32 -3.46 13.86 -4.80
C HIS A 32 -4.45 13.85 -5.96
N GLU A 33 -4.33 12.87 -6.85
CA GLU A 33 -5.36 12.53 -7.84
C GLU A 33 -6.12 11.29 -7.36
N LEU A 34 -7.45 11.35 -7.37
CA LEU A 34 -8.33 10.25 -6.97
C LEU A 34 -9.10 9.73 -8.19
N ARG A 35 -8.96 8.42 -8.47
CA ARG A 35 -9.58 7.73 -9.61
C ARG A 35 -10.19 6.39 -9.18
N PRO A 36 -11.26 6.39 -8.37
CA PRO A 36 -11.87 5.15 -7.85
C PRO A 36 -12.42 4.25 -8.95
N GLU A 37 -12.91 4.84 -10.05
CA GLU A 37 -13.48 4.15 -11.18
C GLU A 37 -12.51 3.18 -11.87
N LEU A 38 -11.19 3.46 -11.82
CA LEU A 38 -10.18 2.56 -12.39
C LEU A 38 -10.13 1.23 -11.63
N ARG A 39 -10.10 1.28 -10.29
CA ARG A 39 -10.15 0.08 -9.46
C ARG A 39 -11.46 -0.67 -9.65
N GLU A 40 -12.58 0.04 -9.66
CA GLU A 40 -13.91 -0.54 -9.82
C GLU A 40 -14.08 -1.25 -11.16
N ALA A 41 -13.50 -0.69 -12.23
CA ALA A 41 -13.50 -1.34 -13.55
C ALA A 41 -12.72 -2.66 -13.52
N VAL A 42 -11.54 -2.71 -12.89
CA VAL A 42 -10.78 -3.96 -12.70
C VAL A 42 -11.56 -4.97 -11.87
N GLN A 43 -12.19 -4.54 -10.77
CA GLN A 43 -12.97 -5.42 -9.91
C GLN A 43 -14.17 -6.03 -10.65
N ARG A 44 -14.88 -5.24 -11.47
CA ARG A 44 -15.99 -5.75 -12.28
C ARG A 44 -15.55 -6.73 -13.35
N ALA A 45 -14.39 -6.51 -13.95
CA ALA A 45 -13.85 -7.37 -15.01
C ALA A 45 -13.15 -8.64 -14.48
N GLY A 46 -12.77 -8.67 -13.19
CA GLY A 46 -11.97 -9.74 -12.58
C GLY A 46 -10.49 -9.76 -13.01
N THR A 47 -10.14 -8.97 -14.02
CA THR A 47 -8.77 -8.81 -14.56
C THR A 47 -8.54 -7.34 -14.91
N MET A 48 -7.28 -6.95 -15.20
CA MET A 48 -6.95 -5.61 -15.68
C MET A 48 -7.36 -5.43 -17.14
N PRO A 49 -8.42 -4.66 -17.48
CA PRO A 49 -8.76 -4.37 -18.87
C PRO A 49 -7.68 -3.50 -19.53
N ALA A 50 -7.50 -3.66 -20.85
CA ALA A 50 -6.45 -2.94 -21.58
C ALA A 50 -6.66 -1.41 -21.55
N ASP A 51 -7.87 -0.94 -21.73
CA ASP A 51 -8.25 0.48 -21.66
C ASP A 51 -8.03 1.09 -20.28
N VAL A 52 -8.33 0.35 -19.21
CA VAL A 52 -8.08 0.78 -17.82
C VAL A 52 -6.57 0.87 -17.55
N LYS A 53 -5.81 -0.10 -18.04
CA LYS A 53 -4.34 -0.11 -17.94
C LYS A 53 -3.75 1.10 -18.66
N GLU A 54 -4.20 1.39 -19.88
CA GLU A 54 -3.76 2.53 -20.68
C GLU A 54 -4.11 3.85 -20.00
N GLU A 55 -5.34 4.00 -19.48
CA GLU A 55 -5.75 5.18 -18.74
C GLU A 55 -4.92 5.39 -17.47
N ALA A 56 -4.69 4.36 -16.67
CA ALA A 56 -3.86 4.44 -15.47
C ALA A 56 -2.40 4.83 -15.81
N THR A 57 -1.84 4.24 -16.87
CA THR A 57 -0.51 4.61 -17.38
C THR A 57 -0.45 6.09 -17.78
N ARG A 58 -1.45 6.56 -18.54
CA ARG A 58 -1.55 7.97 -18.96
C ARG A 58 -1.64 8.92 -17.76
N ARG A 59 -2.39 8.55 -16.70
CA ARG A 59 -2.46 9.36 -15.47
C ARG A 59 -1.15 9.41 -14.72
N LEU A 60 -0.47 8.29 -14.57
CA LEU A 60 0.85 8.26 -13.94
C LEU A 60 1.86 9.15 -14.67
N LEU A 61 1.88 9.09 -16.01
CA LEU A 61 2.75 9.94 -16.82
C LEU A 61 2.37 11.44 -16.76
N ALA A 62 1.07 11.74 -16.72
CA ALA A 62 0.61 13.13 -16.54
C ALA A 62 1.01 13.70 -15.18
N LEU A 63 0.91 12.93 -14.10
CA LEU A 63 1.39 13.32 -12.78
C LEU A 63 2.92 13.50 -12.75
N ALA A 64 3.64 12.66 -13.48
CA ALA A 64 5.09 12.70 -13.57
C ALA A 64 5.63 13.93 -14.29
N ALA A 65 4.82 14.59 -15.13
CA ALA A 65 5.23 15.79 -15.86
C ALA A 65 5.45 17.01 -14.96
N ASP A 66 4.85 17.03 -13.76
CA ASP A 66 4.92 18.16 -12.82
C ASP A 66 5.17 17.67 -11.37
N ALA A 67 5.98 16.66 -11.22
CA ALA A 67 6.38 16.11 -9.91
C ALA A 67 7.85 15.70 -9.92
N ASP A 68 8.43 15.58 -8.73
CA ASP A 68 9.76 14.98 -8.55
C ASP A 68 9.67 13.47 -8.35
N VAL A 69 8.53 12.98 -7.82
CA VAL A 69 8.21 11.56 -7.62
C VAL A 69 6.70 11.36 -7.73
N VAL A 70 6.28 10.24 -8.32
CA VAL A 70 4.87 9.80 -8.32
C VAL A 70 4.73 8.55 -7.45
N ILE A 71 3.68 8.49 -6.62
CA ILE A 71 3.34 7.30 -5.83
C ILE A 71 2.00 6.73 -6.33
N LEU A 72 2.02 5.48 -6.78
CA LEU A 72 0.82 4.69 -7.02
C LEU A 72 0.44 3.95 -5.74
N THR A 73 -0.73 4.25 -5.17
CA THR A 73 -1.18 3.70 -3.88
C THR A 73 -2.14 2.52 -4.00
N CYS A 74 -2.46 2.10 -5.23
CA CYS A 74 -3.40 1.03 -5.51
C CYS A 74 -2.69 -0.17 -6.16
N ALA A 75 -2.55 -1.27 -5.43
CA ALA A 75 -1.94 -2.51 -5.93
C ALA A 75 -2.67 -3.07 -7.16
N THR A 76 -4.01 -2.89 -7.22
CA THR A 76 -4.83 -3.33 -8.36
C THR A 76 -4.38 -2.71 -9.69
N LEU A 77 -3.82 -1.49 -9.66
CA LEU A 77 -3.31 -0.79 -10.84
C LEU A 77 -1.80 -1.01 -11.09
N GLY A 78 -1.15 -1.88 -10.32
CA GLY A 78 0.30 -2.08 -10.37
C GLY A 78 0.84 -2.36 -11.77
N ALA A 79 0.15 -3.22 -12.54
CA ALA A 79 0.54 -3.56 -13.91
C ALA A 79 0.58 -2.35 -14.88
N ALA A 80 -0.09 -1.24 -14.56
CA ALA A 80 0.00 -0.02 -15.35
C ALA A 80 1.34 0.71 -15.10
N ALA A 81 1.83 0.71 -13.86
CA ALA A 81 3.13 1.29 -13.53
C ALA A 81 4.29 0.45 -14.07
N ASP A 82 4.18 -0.89 -13.99
CA ASP A 82 5.21 -1.82 -14.48
C ASP A 82 5.43 -1.74 -16.00
N ASN A 83 4.46 -1.23 -16.74
CA ASN A 83 4.54 -1.04 -18.19
C ASN A 83 5.29 0.24 -18.62
N ILE A 84 5.68 1.10 -17.69
CA ILE A 84 6.37 2.36 -17.99
C ILE A 84 7.88 2.12 -17.93
N GLU A 85 8.50 1.88 -19.09
CA GLU A 85 9.92 1.51 -19.17
C GLU A 85 10.86 2.68 -18.79
N HIS A 86 10.52 3.92 -19.17
CA HIS A 86 11.36 5.10 -18.96
C HIS A 86 10.52 6.27 -18.42
N PRO A 87 10.08 6.22 -17.14
CA PRO A 87 9.33 7.33 -16.57
C PRO A 87 10.21 8.59 -16.43
N PRO A 88 9.67 9.79 -16.64
CA PRO A 88 10.45 11.05 -16.53
C PRO A 88 10.92 11.32 -15.09
N VAL A 89 10.23 10.78 -14.10
CA VAL A 89 10.58 10.80 -12.68
C VAL A 89 10.29 9.41 -12.07
N PRO A 90 10.87 9.08 -10.91
CA PRO A 90 10.56 7.80 -10.25
C PRO A 90 9.06 7.63 -10.00
N ILE A 91 8.53 6.46 -10.35
CA ILE A 91 7.18 6.03 -10.02
C ILE A 91 7.27 4.93 -8.96
N VAL A 92 6.90 5.25 -7.74
CA VAL A 92 6.94 4.33 -6.59
C VAL A 92 5.60 3.64 -6.45
N ARG A 93 5.58 2.32 -6.53
CA ARG A 93 4.43 1.51 -6.13
C ARG A 93 4.47 1.30 -4.62
N ALA A 94 3.41 1.72 -3.91
CA ALA A 94 3.35 1.62 -2.45
C ALA A 94 3.35 0.17 -1.95
N ASP A 95 2.75 -0.76 -2.70
CA ASP A 95 2.75 -2.19 -2.41
C ASP A 95 4.14 -2.82 -2.60
N VAL A 96 4.88 -2.41 -3.63
CA VAL A 96 6.27 -2.85 -3.86
C VAL A 96 7.18 -2.33 -2.75
N ALA A 97 7.09 -1.05 -2.40
CA ALA A 97 7.87 -0.47 -1.32
C ALA A 97 7.66 -1.23 0.01
N LEU A 98 6.41 -1.61 0.31
CA LEU A 98 6.06 -2.42 1.47
C LEU A 98 6.68 -3.81 1.40
N ALA A 99 6.61 -4.49 0.25
CA ALA A 99 7.19 -5.81 0.06
C ALA A 99 8.72 -5.79 0.22
N VAL A 100 9.40 -4.77 -0.32
CA VAL A 100 10.84 -4.58 -0.17
C VAL A 100 11.22 -4.34 1.30
N GLU A 101 10.51 -3.46 2.00
CA GLU A 101 10.78 -3.17 3.42
C GLU A 101 10.57 -4.40 4.30
N ALA A 102 9.50 -5.17 4.10
CA ALA A 102 9.23 -6.39 4.84
C ALA A 102 10.31 -7.46 4.60
N ASN A 103 10.70 -7.67 3.34
CA ASN A 103 11.74 -8.65 3.00
C ASN A 103 13.13 -8.25 3.50
N ARG A 104 13.42 -6.95 3.67
CA ARG A 104 14.67 -6.48 4.28
C ARG A 104 14.80 -6.88 5.76
N ILE A 105 13.66 -6.97 6.46
CA ILE A 105 13.62 -7.47 7.84
C ILE A 105 13.73 -9.00 7.84
N GLY A 106 13.04 -9.67 6.92
CA GLY A 106 13.13 -11.10 6.69
C GLY A 106 12.38 -11.97 7.70
N GLY A 107 12.67 -13.27 7.68
CA GLY A 107 12.04 -14.27 8.55
C GLY A 107 10.61 -14.64 8.10
N LYS A 108 9.71 -14.89 9.05
CA LYS A 108 8.31 -15.19 8.77
C LYS A 108 7.52 -13.89 8.58
N ILE A 109 7.07 -13.62 7.36
CA ILE A 109 6.27 -12.45 6.99
C ILE A 109 4.81 -12.88 6.90
N THR A 110 3.92 -12.23 7.65
CA THR A 110 2.47 -12.41 7.51
C THR A 110 1.87 -11.16 6.87
N VAL A 111 1.27 -11.34 5.69
CA VAL A 111 0.61 -10.29 4.93
C VAL A 111 -0.89 -10.35 5.20
N LEU A 112 -1.43 -9.31 5.83
CA LEU A 112 -2.88 -9.21 6.08
C LEU A 112 -3.53 -8.46 4.92
N CYS A 113 -4.49 -9.10 4.27
CA CYS A 113 -5.31 -8.51 3.22
C CYS A 113 -6.80 -8.64 3.56
N ALA A 114 -7.64 -7.81 2.94
CA ALA A 114 -9.07 -7.76 3.23
C ALA A 114 -9.95 -8.10 2.01
N VAL A 115 -9.34 -8.38 0.87
CA VAL A 115 -10.03 -8.67 -0.39
C VAL A 115 -9.47 -9.97 -0.95
N GLU A 116 -10.33 -10.98 -1.15
CA GLU A 116 -9.96 -12.33 -1.59
C GLU A 116 -9.10 -12.31 -2.86
N SER A 117 -9.51 -11.52 -3.86
CA SER A 117 -8.78 -11.40 -5.13
C SER A 117 -7.36 -10.83 -5.00
N THR A 118 -6.98 -10.32 -3.82
CA THR A 118 -5.63 -9.78 -3.56
C THR A 118 -4.71 -10.78 -2.87
N VAL A 119 -5.20 -11.94 -2.44
CA VAL A 119 -4.41 -12.95 -1.71
C VAL A 119 -3.24 -13.44 -2.57
N ASP A 120 -3.53 -14.00 -3.74
CA ASP A 120 -2.50 -14.52 -4.64
C ASP A 120 -1.59 -13.44 -5.24
N PRO A 121 -2.09 -12.28 -5.68
CA PRO A 121 -1.24 -11.16 -6.05
C PRO A 121 -0.26 -10.74 -4.95
N ASN A 122 -0.70 -10.61 -3.71
CA ASN A 122 0.19 -10.28 -2.59
C ASN A 122 1.23 -11.38 -2.35
N ARG A 123 0.82 -12.67 -2.35
CA ARG A 123 1.77 -13.79 -2.20
C ARG A 123 2.87 -13.73 -3.26
N LYS A 124 2.51 -13.52 -4.51
CA LYS A 124 3.46 -13.39 -5.63
C LYS A 124 4.38 -12.19 -5.46
N LEU A 125 3.82 -11.01 -5.14
CA LEU A 125 4.57 -9.78 -4.97
C LEU A 125 5.64 -9.91 -3.87
N PHE A 126 5.24 -10.39 -2.70
CA PHE A 126 6.17 -10.54 -1.58
C PHE A 126 7.24 -11.62 -1.86
N ALA A 127 6.87 -12.71 -2.54
CA ALA A 127 7.80 -13.76 -2.96
C ALA A 127 8.84 -13.26 -3.99
N GLN A 128 8.44 -12.39 -4.92
CA GLN A 128 9.33 -11.80 -5.91
C GLN A 128 10.44 -10.94 -5.28
N HIS A 129 10.19 -10.35 -4.12
CA HIS A 129 11.14 -9.50 -3.40
C HIS A 129 11.89 -10.22 -2.28
N ALA A 130 11.63 -11.52 -2.08
CA ALA A 130 12.37 -12.33 -1.12
C ALA A 130 13.82 -12.51 -1.57
N SER A 131 14.75 -11.93 -0.83
CA SER A 131 16.20 -11.99 -1.12
C SER A 131 16.84 -13.28 -0.64
N ASP A 132 16.19 -14.00 0.28
CA ASP A 132 16.71 -15.20 0.93
C ASP A 132 15.64 -16.32 0.93
N LYS A 133 16.09 -17.57 0.74
CA LYS A 133 15.23 -18.77 0.82
C LYS A 133 14.70 -19.04 2.24
N THR A 134 15.24 -18.38 3.25
CA THR A 134 14.78 -18.46 4.65
C THR A 134 13.54 -17.63 4.93
N VAL A 135 13.17 -16.71 4.03
CA VAL A 135 11.96 -15.92 4.14
C VAL A 135 10.75 -16.79 3.83
N SER A 136 9.82 -16.86 4.76
CA SER A 136 8.50 -17.50 4.54
C SER A 136 7.41 -16.45 4.50
N ILE A 137 6.48 -16.59 3.54
CA ILE A 137 5.41 -15.63 3.32
C ILE A 137 4.08 -16.32 3.51
N ASP A 138 3.31 -15.85 4.47
CA ASP A 138 1.94 -16.25 4.73
C ASP A 138 1.01 -15.06 4.41
N VAL A 139 -0.08 -15.32 3.67
CA VAL A 139 -1.07 -14.29 3.33
C VAL A 139 -2.39 -14.68 3.97
N VAL A 140 -2.87 -13.82 4.86
CA VAL A 140 -4.07 -14.05 5.66
C VAL A 140 -5.16 -13.07 5.25
N LEU A 141 -6.32 -13.59 4.86
CA LEU A 141 -7.51 -12.80 4.62
C LEU A 141 -8.15 -12.40 5.95
N VAL A 142 -8.28 -11.12 6.19
CA VAL A 142 -9.07 -10.59 7.31
C VAL A 142 -10.52 -10.50 6.85
N GLU A 143 -11.27 -11.56 7.08
CA GLU A 143 -12.67 -11.67 6.67
C GLU A 143 -13.50 -10.50 7.21
N ARG A 144 -14.54 -10.09 6.47
CA ARG A 144 -15.44 -8.97 6.77
C ARG A 144 -14.78 -7.57 6.75
N ALA A 145 -13.44 -7.46 6.86
CA ALA A 145 -12.79 -6.16 6.98
C ALA A 145 -13.10 -5.23 5.80
N TRP A 146 -13.11 -5.75 4.56
CA TRP A 146 -13.48 -4.95 3.40
C TRP A 146 -14.94 -4.48 3.41
N ALA A 147 -15.88 -5.36 3.78
CA ALA A 147 -17.31 -5.02 3.85
C ALA A 147 -17.56 -3.91 4.88
N LEU A 148 -16.97 -4.03 6.07
CA LEU A 148 -17.06 -3.03 7.13
C LEU A 148 -16.43 -1.70 6.71
N PHE A 149 -15.23 -1.73 6.11
CA PHE A 149 -14.57 -0.52 5.63
C PHE A 149 -15.37 0.20 4.55
N SER A 150 -15.93 -0.54 3.59
CA SER A 150 -16.64 0.00 2.43
C SER A 150 -18.07 0.47 2.73
N SER A 151 -18.62 0.14 3.91
CA SER A 151 -19.96 0.60 4.32
C SER A 151 -20.06 2.13 4.50
N GLY A 152 -18.92 2.78 4.79
CA GLY A 152 -18.86 4.21 5.11
C GLY A 152 -19.42 4.57 6.48
N ASN A 153 -19.83 3.59 7.31
CA ASN A 153 -20.34 3.79 8.65
C ASN A 153 -19.19 3.88 9.66
N ALA A 154 -19.25 4.82 10.62
CA ALA A 154 -18.19 5.03 11.59
C ALA A 154 -18.03 3.86 12.58
N ASP A 155 -19.12 3.20 12.95
CA ASP A 155 -19.09 2.05 13.88
C ASP A 155 -18.50 0.83 13.17
N ASP A 156 -18.86 0.59 11.91
CA ASP A 156 -18.29 -0.46 11.07
C ASP A 156 -16.80 -0.22 10.85
N ALA A 157 -16.39 1.03 10.64
CA ALA A 157 -14.97 1.38 10.50
C ALA A 157 -14.18 1.05 11.79
N ARG A 158 -14.76 1.34 12.96
CA ARG A 158 -14.15 0.99 14.25
C ARG A 158 -14.02 -0.52 14.43
N GLU A 159 -15.06 -1.29 14.10
CA GLU A 159 -15.02 -2.75 14.11
C GLU A 159 -13.98 -3.29 13.13
N CYS A 160 -13.94 -2.74 11.90
CA CYS A 160 -12.97 -3.09 10.89
C CYS A 160 -11.52 -2.98 11.41
N TYR A 161 -11.17 -1.82 11.98
CA TYR A 161 -9.80 -1.62 12.48
C TYR A 161 -9.47 -2.49 13.68
N ALA A 162 -10.44 -2.78 14.54
CA ALA A 162 -10.26 -3.73 15.65
C ALA A 162 -10.02 -5.16 15.15
N LEU A 163 -10.72 -5.60 14.10
CA LEU A 163 -10.48 -6.91 13.44
C LEU A 163 -9.08 -6.97 12.83
N VAL A 164 -8.65 -5.92 12.14
CA VAL A 164 -7.31 -5.86 11.52
C VAL A 164 -6.21 -5.91 12.58
N ALA A 165 -6.33 -5.13 13.65
CA ALA A 165 -5.37 -5.13 14.77
C ALA A 165 -5.33 -6.49 15.48
N THR A 166 -6.49 -7.11 15.71
CA THR A 166 -6.58 -8.46 16.29
C THR A 166 -5.88 -9.49 15.41
N ALA A 167 -6.07 -9.43 14.09
CA ALA A 167 -5.40 -10.33 13.15
C ALA A 167 -3.87 -10.13 13.18
N ALA A 168 -3.41 -8.88 13.30
CA ALA A 168 -1.98 -8.58 13.42
C ALA A 168 -1.38 -9.16 14.70
N ASN A 169 -2.03 -8.96 15.85
CA ASN A 169 -1.57 -9.53 17.12
C ASN A 169 -1.51 -11.06 17.07
N ARG A 170 -2.52 -11.72 16.52
CA ARG A 170 -2.53 -13.19 16.32
C ARG A 170 -1.39 -13.66 15.43
N ALA A 171 -1.07 -12.93 14.36
CA ALA A 171 0.03 -13.27 13.47
C ALA A 171 1.39 -13.19 14.20
N PHE A 172 1.60 -12.15 14.99
CA PHE A 172 2.80 -12.05 15.83
C PHE A 172 2.87 -13.15 16.90
N ASP A 173 1.75 -13.48 17.54
CA ASP A 173 1.68 -14.55 18.54
C ASP A 173 1.92 -15.94 17.91
N ALA A 174 1.59 -16.09 16.62
CA ALA A 174 1.92 -17.28 15.81
C ALA A 174 3.37 -17.28 15.29
N GLY A 175 4.21 -16.36 15.76
CA GLY A 175 5.65 -16.30 15.48
C GLY A 175 6.02 -15.56 14.19
N ALA A 176 5.15 -14.66 13.67
CA ALA A 176 5.57 -13.79 12.58
C ALA A 176 6.66 -12.83 13.06
N ASN A 177 7.73 -12.69 12.28
CA ASN A 177 8.77 -11.69 12.50
C ASN A 177 8.31 -10.32 12.02
N VAL A 178 7.51 -10.31 10.94
CA VAL A 178 6.97 -9.12 10.32
C VAL A 178 5.50 -9.36 10.00
N VAL A 179 4.66 -8.41 10.36
CA VAL A 179 3.27 -8.34 9.92
C VAL A 179 3.11 -7.11 9.05
N VAL A 180 2.42 -7.23 7.92
CA VAL A 180 2.19 -6.11 7.01
C VAL A 180 0.71 -5.93 6.69
N TYR A 181 0.28 -4.71 6.55
CA TYR A 181 -1.05 -4.31 6.10
C TYR A 181 -1.02 -4.06 4.58
N ALA A 182 -1.56 -5.00 3.80
CA ALA A 182 -1.50 -4.95 2.34
C ALA A 182 -2.27 -3.78 1.72
N HIS A 183 -3.31 -3.30 2.40
CA HIS A 183 -4.10 -2.16 1.92
C HIS A 183 -3.76 -0.90 2.71
N PRO A 184 -3.51 0.26 2.06
CA PRO A 184 -3.11 1.49 2.77
C PRO A 184 -4.08 1.90 3.89
N TRP A 185 -5.40 1.81 3.65
CA TRP A 185 -6.43 2.17 4.63
C TRP A 185 -6.38 1.35 5.93
N MET A 186 -5.81 0.14 5.91
CA MET A 186 -5.62 -0.68 7.11
C MET A 186 -4.64 -0.04 8.11
N ALA A 187 -3.82 0.92 7.68
CA ALA A 187 -2.89 1.64 8.56
C ALA A 187 -3.60 2.40 9.69
N ALA A 188 -4.89 2.70 9.56
CA ALA A 188 -5.70 3.25 10.67
C ALA A 188 -5.81 2.28 11.88
N ALA A 189 -5.53 0.99 11.68
CA ALA A 189 -5.48 0.01 12.76
C ALA A 189 -4.14 -0.02 13.52
N LEU A 190 -3.12 0.72 13.07
CA LEU A 190 -1.79 0.74 13.71
C LEU A 190 -1.85 1.22 15.17
N ASP A 191 -2.70 2.20 15.46
CA ASP A 191 -2.84 2.75 16.81
C ASP A 191 -3.60 1.79 17.77
N LEU A 192 -4.15 0.69 17.24
CA LEU A 192 -4.81 -0.38 17.99
C LEU A 192 -3.91 -1.63 18.14
N ALA A 193 -2.79 -1.68 17.43
CA ALA A 193 -1.82 -2.76 17.55
C ALA A 193 -0.97 -2.57 18.81
N ASN A 194 -0.39 -3.66 19.34
CA ASN A 194 0.51 -3.61 20.49
C ASN A 194 1.77 -2.80 20.13
N ASP A 195 2.16 -1.86 20.99
CA ASP A 195 3.27 -0.92 20.77
C ASP A 195 4.61 -1.60 20.49
N ASP A 196 4.87 -2.74 21.15
CA ASP A 196 6.14 -3.48 21.01
C ASP A 196 6.30 -4.21 19.67
N ARG A 197 5.20 -4.40 18.92
CA ARG A 197 5.18 -5.17 17.67
C ARG A 197 4.28 -4.49 16.64
N ARG A 198 4.82 -3.43 16.03
CA ARG A 198 4.07 -2.61 15.08
C ARG A 198 4.07 -3.21 13.68
N PRO A 199 2.90 -3.46 13.05
CA PRO A 199 2.83 -3.84 11.66
C PRO A 199 3.42 -2.78 10.72
N LEU A 200 3.93 -3.20 9.57
CA LEU A 200 4.32 -2.32 8.48
C LEU A 200 3.09 -1.93 7.64
N ASP A 201 3.12 -0.75 7.09
CA ASP A 201 2.12 -0.26 6.16
C ASP A 201 2.75 0.41 4.93
N SER A 202 1.99 0.45 3.85
CA SER A 202 2.48 0.91 2.57
C SER A 202 2.68 2.43 2.48
N ALA A 203 2.02 3.23 3.33
CA ALA A 203 2.20 4.68 3.33
C ALA A 203 3.58 5.06 3.88
N HIS A 204 3.96 4.49 5.04
CA HIS A 204 5.30 4.66 5.60
C HIS A 204 6.37 4.12 4.65
N ALA A 205 6.19 2.91 4.11
CA ALA A 205 7.16 2.30 3.21
C ALA A 205 7.41 3.13 1.94
N ALA A 206 6.34 3.60 1.29
CA ALA A 206 6.44 4.40 0.07
C ALA A 206 7.10 5.75 0.34
N LEU A 207 6.71 6.46 1.40
CA LEU A 207 7.28 7.77 1.73
C LEU A 207 8.76 7.66 2.15
N ARG A 208 9.16 6.62 2.88
CA ARG A 208 10.58 6.34 3.16
C ARG A 208 11.38 6.08 1.89
N THR A 209 10.79 5.34 0.93
CA THR A 209 11.42 5.14 -0.38
C THR A 209 11.64 6.47 -1.10
N VAL A 210 10.67 7.39 -1.06
CA VAL A 210 10.81 8.74 -1.61
C VAL A 210 11.97 9.50 -0.94
N MET A 211 12.07 9.47 0.38
CA MET A 211 13.16 10.12 1.13
C MET A 211 14.53 9.59 0.71
N GLN A 212 14.67 8.27 0.56
CA GLN A 212 15.91 7.63 0.13
C GLN A 212 16.29 8.01 -1.31
N THR A 213 15.31 8.02 -2.22
CA THR A 213 15.52 8.34 -3.64
C THR A 213 15.92 9.80 -3.84
N THR A 214 15.43 10.70 -2.98
CA THR A 214 15.67 12.16 -3.10
C THR A 214 16.79 12.69 -2.20
N GLY A 215 17.51 11.81 -1.47
CA GLY A 215 18.64 12.18 -0.60
C GLY A 215 18.24 12.98 0.64
N LYS A 216 16.96 13.04 0.99
CA LYS A 216 16.46 13.61 2.26
C LYS A 216 16.43 12.49 3.31
N SER A 217 17.56 12.27 3.98
CA SER A 217 17.58 11.46 5.22
C SER A 217 16.86 12.22 6.33
N ALA A 218 16.05 11.47 7.11
CA ALA A 218 15.38 11.98 8.30
C ALA A 218 16.38 12.38 9.39
#